data_95a28cb5e51a342c2cb1f04b0ccb699d
#
_entry.id   95a28cb5e51a342c2cb1f04b0ccb699d
#
_cell.length_a   1.000
_cell.length_b   1.000
_cell.length_c   1.000
_cell.angle_alpha   90.00
_cell.angle_beta   90.00
_cell.angle_gamma   90.00
#
_symmetry.space_group_name_H-M   'P 1'
#
loop_
_entity.id
_entity.type
_entity.pdbx_description
1 polymer ?
#
loop_
_entity_poly.entity_id
_entity_poly.type
_entity_poly.pdbx_seq_one_letter_code
_entity_poly.pdbx_strand_id
1 'polypeptide(L)'
;RGIDHEASRDLAYEIRSLAIDLFNEHDMLTQSQRLTGLLQELFAELPEVSERVEQDADALAEIFHERKQAVARRDEWAREITYRAEIGVMFKDALSISQDGITWKGQSFALDSITRVRWGGVRHSVNGVPTGTTYTIAFGDKRSEAVVELKKEDIYNTFVEKLWRAVCVRLLGEMLEA
;
A
#
# COMPACT_ATOMS: atom_id res chain seq x y z
N ARG A 1 24.08 38.25 -37.66
CA ARG A 1 24.65 38.47 -36.31
C ARG A 1 24.22 37.28 -35.49
N GLY A 2 25.11 36.31 -35.27
CA GLY A 2 24.86 35.24 -34.32
C GLY A 2 24.77 35.87 -32.92
N ILE A 3 23.60 35.72 -32.30
CA ILE A 3 23.45 36.04 -30.88
C ILE A 3 24.25 34.97 -30.14
N ASP A 4 25.17 35.42 -29.31
CA ASP A 4 25.94 34.51 -28.47
C ASP A 4 25.02 33.97 -27.37
N HIS A 5 24.59 32.71 -27.52
CA HIS A 5 23.71 32.03 -26.57
C HIS A 5 24.50 31.26 -25.48
N GLU A 6 25.85 31.42 -25.42
CA GLU A 6 26.69 30.66 -24.50
C GLU A 6 26.27 30.89 -23.04
N ALA A 7 26.12 32.12 -22.61
CA ALA A 7 25.68 32.45 -21.24
C ALA A 7 24.28 31.95 -20.92
N SER A 8 23.37 31.99 -21.90
CA SER A 8 22.00 31.47 -21.74
C SER A 8 21.98 29.93 -21.62
N ARG A 9 22.84 29.28 -22.39
CA ARG A 9 23.03 27.82 -22.34
C ARG A 9 23.60 27.37 -21.00
N ASP A 10 24.66 28.05 -20.52
CA ASP A 10 25.29 27.73 -19.24
C ASP A 10 24.29 27.89 -18.09
N LEU A 11 23.53 28.99 -18.06
CA LEU A 11 22.46 29.20 -17.08
C LEU A 11 21.37 28.10 -17.15
N ALA A 12 20.96 27.69 -18.35
CA ALA A 12 20.00 26.62 -18.51
C ALA A 12 20.49 25.29 -17.96
N TYR A 13 21.77 24.94 -18.15
CA TYR A 13 22.35 23.74 -17.59
C TYR A 13 22.52 23.82 -16.07
N GLU A 14 22.83 24.97 -15.48
CA GLU A 14 22.84 25.14 -14.02
C GLU A 14 21.47 24.92 -13.40
N ILE A 15 20.44 25.53 -13.98
CA ILE A 15 19.04 25.32 -13.51
C ILE A 15 18.61 23.87 -13.70
N ARG A 16 18.99 23.22 -14.80
CA ARG A 16 18.72 21.81 -15.03
C ARG A 16 19.39 20.93 -13.97
N SER A 17 20.66 21.20 -13.64
CA SER A 17 21.36 20.49 -12.57
C SER A 17 20.63 20.63 -11.24
N LEU A 18 20.20 21.84 -10.89
CA LEU A 18 19.40 22.07 -9.69
C LEU A 18 18.09 21.27 -9.69
N ALA A 19 17.39 21.18 -10.83
CA ALA A 19 16.15 20.41 -10.93
C ALA A 19 16.41 18.90 -10.70
N ILE A 20 17.50 18.38 -11.22
CA ILE A 20 17.94 16.99 -11.03
C ILE A 20 18.30 16.73 -9.57
N ASP A 21 19.07 17.61 -8.94
CA ASP A 21 19.51 17.49 -7.55
C ASP A 21 18.31 17.55 -6.59
N LEU A 22 17.34 18.44 -6.84
CA LEU A 22 16.10 18.50 -6.06
C LEU A 22 15.34 17.17 -6.06
N PHE A 23 15.32 16.47 -7.19
CA PHE A 23 14.68 15.17 -7.27
C PHE A 23 15.55 14.07 -6.64
N ASN A 24 16.81 13.95 -7.04
CA ASN A 24 17.68 12.82 -6.67
C ASN A 24 18.10 12.84 -5.20
N GLU A 25 18.42 14.02 -4.66
CA GLU A 25 18.95 14.16 -3.30
C GLU A 25 17.87 14.49 -2.27
N HIS A 26 16.80 15.17 -2.69
CA HIS A 26 15.77 15.68 -1.78
C HIS A 26 14.38 15.10 -2.00
N ASP A 27 14.18 14.24 -3.01
CA ASP A 27 12.89 13.67 -3.41
C ASP A 27 11.79 14.71 -3.68
N MET A 28 12.18 15.91 -4.12
CA MET A 28 11.30 17.06 -4.36
C MET A 28 10.75 17.05 -5.79
N LEU A 29 10.00 16.01 -6.16
CA LEU A 29 9.47 15.78 -7.50
C LEU A 29 8.70 16.99 -8.08
N THR A 30 7.79 17.58 -7.28
CA THR A 30 6.96 18.71 -7.74
C THR A 30 7.80 19.94 -8.04
N GLN A 31 8.84 20.23 -7.25
CA GLN A 31 9.74 21.36 -7.46
C GLN A 31 10.63 21.13 -8.68
N SER A 32 11.15 19.91 -8.83
CA SER A 32 11.88 19.50 -10.02
C SER A 32 11.05 19.67 -11.29
N GLN A 33 9.80 19.20 -11.30
CA GLN A 33 8.88 19.39 -12.43
C GLN A 33 8.64 20.86 -12.75
N ARG A 34 8.48 21.73 -11.73
CA ARG A 34 8.31 23.18 -11.94
C ARG A 34 9.52 23.82 -12.57
N LEU A 35 10.74 23.48 -12.11
CA LEU A 35 11.96 24.00 -12.71
C LEU A 35 12.16 23.50 -14.14
N THR A 36 11.87 22.23 -14.40
CA THR A 36 11.91 21.67 -15.75
C THR A 36 10.93 22.35 -16.69
N GLY A 37 9.70 22.64 -16.22
CA GLY A 37 8.72 23.41 -16.99
C GLY A 37 9.16 24.85 -17.27
N LEU A 38 9.76 25.53 -16.29
CA LEU A 38 10.34 26.87 -16.51
C LEU A 38 11.47 26.84 -17.54
N LEU A 39 12.31 25.82 -17.53
CA LEU A 39 13.37 25.66 -18.54
C LEU A 39 12.80 25.51 -19.94
N GLN A 40 11.73 24.71 -20.10
CA GLN A 40 11.05 24.56 -21.40
C GLN A 40 10.49 25.90 -21.93
N GLU A 41 9.94 26.71 -21.04
CA GLU A 41 9.38 28.01 -21.41
C GLU A 41 10.45 29.05 -21.75
N LEU A 42 11.49 29.17 -20.89
CA LEU A 42 12.49 30.24 -20.98
C LEU A 42 13.56 29.97 -22.04
N PHE A 43 13.87 28.71 -22.33
CA PHE A 43 14.97 28.30 -23.21
C PHE A 43 14.50 27.51 -24.43
N ALA A 44 13.24 27.70 -24.85
CA ALA A 44 12.64 27.03 -26.01
C ALA A 44 13.43 27.29 -27.33
N GLU A 45 14.15 28.40 -27.42
CA GLU A 45 14.95 28.79 -28.58
C GLU A 45 16.31 28.06 -28.66
N LEU A 46 16.69 27.27 -27.63
CA LEU A 46 17.94 26.50 -27.57
C LEU A 46 17.67 25.03 -27.82
N PRO A 47 17.80 24.50 -29.07
CA PRO A 47 17.39 23.14 -29.40
C PRO A 47 18.05 22.06 -28.55
N GLU A 48 19.36 22.23 -28.26
CA GLU A 48 20.13 21.26 -27.45
C GLU A 48 19.64 21.18 -26.01
N VAL A 49 19.18 22.31 -25.44
CA VAL A 49 18.62 22.37 -24.10
C VAL A 49 17.21 21.82 -24.11
N SER A 50 16.39 22.23 -25.09
CA SER A 50 14.98 21.83 -25.21
C SER A 50 14.82 20.32 -25.29
N GLU A 51 15.63 19.63 -26.13
CA GLU A 51 15.54 18.16 -26.25
C GLU A 51 15.84 17.45 -24.93
N ARG A 52 16.85 17.89 -24.18
CA ARG A 52 17.21 17.28 -22.89
C ARG A 52 16.17 17.57 -21.80
N VAL A 53 15.66 18.79 -21.78
CA VAL A 53 14.64 19.20 -20.81
C VAL A 53 13.31 18.51 -21.08
N GLU A 54 12.96 18.25 -22.35
CA GLU A 54 11.80 17.46 -22.74
C GLU A 54 11.93 16.01 -22.21
N GLN A 55 13.08 15.38 -22.40
CA GLN A 55 13.36 14.04 -21.86
C GLN A 55 13.24 14.00 -20.32
N ASP A 56 13.78 15.01 -19.63
CA ASP A 56 13.66 15.12 -18.18
C ASP A 56 12.22 15.32 -17.74
N ALA A 57 11.44 16.13 -18.46
CA ALA A 57 10.03 16.36 -18.18
C ALA A 57 9.19 15.08 -18.32
N ASP A 58 9.43 14.32 -19.39
CA ASP A 58 8.76 13.04 -19.64
C ASP A 58 9.08 12.02 -18.54
N ALA A 59 10.37 11.90 -18.17
CA ALA A 59 10.79 11.01 -17.08
C ALA A 59 10.15 11.38 -15.73
N LEU A 60 10.14 12.67 -15.39
CA LEU A 60 9.49 13.15 -14.16
C LEU A 60 7.96 12.96 -14.18
N ALA A 61 7.33 13.09 -15.35
CA ALA A 61 5.90 12.85 -15.52
C ALA A 61 5.55 11.35 -15.34
N GLU A 62 6.38 10.45 -15.86
CA GLU A 62 6.23 9.01 -15.68
C GLU A 62 6.35 8.62 -14.20
N ILE A 63 7.39 9.10 -13.50
CA ILE A 63 7.59 8.86 -12.07
C ILE A 63 6.40 9.39 -11.25
N PHE A 64 5.89 10.58 -11.58
CA PHE A 64 4.72 11.13 -10.92
C PHE A 64 3.48 10.24 -11.11
N HIS A 65 3.27 9.76 -12.33
CA HIS A 65 2.16 8.88 -12.65
C HIS A 65 2.25 7.53 -11.92
N GLU A 66 3.43 6.92 -11.90
CA GLU A 66 3.69 5.68 -11.17
C GLU A 66 3.44 5.82 -9.67
N ARG A 67 3.95 6.90 -9.06
CA ARG A 67 3.71 7.20 -7.62
C ARG A 67 2.23 7.38 -7.33
N LYS A 68 1.52 8.11 -8.16
CA LYS A 68 0.07 8.31 -8.03
C LYS A 68 -0.70 7.00 -8.13
N GLN A 69 -0.33 6.14 -9.08
CA GLN A 69 -0.94 4.82 -9.23
C GLN A 69 -0.63 3.91 -8.03
N ALA A 70 0.61 3.95 -7.50
CA ALA A 70 0.99 3.17 -6.34
C ALA A 70 0.17 3.56 -5.09
N VAL A 71 -0.04 4.87 -4.87
CA VAL A 71 -0.91 5.36 -3.78
C VAL A 71 -2.35 4.89 -4.00
N ALA A 72 -2.90 5.04 -5.20
CA ALA A 72 -4.26 4.61 -5.50
C ALA A 72 -4.47 3.10 -5.28
N ARG A 73 -3.52 2.26 -5.73
CA ARG A 73 -3.56 0.80 -5.48
C ARG A 73 -3.50 0.47 -3.99
N ARG A 74 -2.67 1.19 -3.23
CA ARG A 74 -2.58 1.00 -1.77
C ARG A 74 -3.89 1.38 -1.08
N ASP A 75 -4.50 2.49 -1.47
CA ASP A 75 -5.77 2.95 -0.89
C ASP A 75 -6.93 2.02 -1.24
N GLU A 76 -6.93 1.46 -2.45
CA GLU A 76 -7.91 0.45 -2.88
C GLU A 76 -7.75 -0.83 -2.07
N TRP A 77 -6.53 -1.34 -1.96
CA TRP A 77 -6.23 -2.51 -1.15
C TRP A 77 -6.61 -2.29 0.32
N ALA A 78 -6.30 -1.12 0.90
CA ALA A 78 -6.66 -0.80 2.29
C ALA A 78 -8.18 -0.82 2.51
N ARG A 79 -8.96 -0.31 1.54
CA ARG A 79 -10.43 -0.38 1.57
C ARG A 79 -10.95 -1.80 1.45
N GLU A 80 -10.37 -2.58 0.55
CA GLU A 80 -10.78 -3.97 0.33
C GLU A 80 -10.57 -4.86 1.55
N ILE A 81 -9.47 -4.68 2.31
CA ILE A 81 -9.19 -5.49 3.49
C ILE A 81 -9.89 -4.99 4.75
N THR A 82 -10.37 -3.74 4.76
CA THR A 82 -10.99 -3.17 5.97
C THR A 82 -12.34 -3.83 6.26
N TYR A 83 -12.45 -4.39 7.48
CA TYR A 83 -13.68 -5.00 7.97
C TYR A 83 -13.75 -4.91 9.49
N ARG A 84 -14.97 -4.76 10.00
CA ARG A 84 -15.25 -4.77 11.44
C ARG A 84 -16.54 -5.52 11.73
N ALA A 85 -16.51 -6.41 12.71
CA ALA A 85 -17.66 -7.12 13.22
C ALA A 85 -17.71 -7.07 14.75
N GLU A 86 -18.91 -7.01 15.30
CA GLU A 86 -19.15 -7.17 16.73
C GLU A 86 -19.54 -8.61 17.03
N ILE A 87 -18.83 -9.23 17.98
CA ILE A 87 -18.98 -10.63 18.34
C ILE A 87 -19.38 -10.75 19.80
N GLY A 88 -20.43 -11.49 20.08
CA GLY A 88 -20.98 -11.66 21.42
C GLY A 88 -22.46 -11.25 21.49
N VAL A 89 -23.16 -11.67 22.56
CA VAL A 89 -24.59 -11.40 22.72
C VAL A 89 -24.83 -10.30 23.74
N MET A 90 -24.25 -10.37 24.94
CA MET A 90 -24.41 -9.35 26.00
C MET A 90 -23.22 -8.41 26.05
N PHE A 91 -22.01 -8.96 25.94
CA PHE A 91 -20.78 -8.17 25.85
C PHE A 91 -20.20 -8.38 24.45
N LYS A 92 -20.17 -7.31 23.67
CA LYS A 92 -19.73 -7.35 22.29
C LYS A 92 -18.26 -6.96 22.21
N ASP A 93 -17.43 -7.90 21.82
CA ASP A 93 -16.04 -7.63 21.45
C ASP A 93 -15.98 -7.25 19.96
N ALA A 94 -15.20 -6.26 19.62
CA ALA A 94 -14.96 -5.88 18.25
C ALA A 94 -13.79 -6.68 17.65
N LEU A 95 -14.07 -7.40 16.56
CA LEU A 95 -13.06 -7.96 15.67
C LEU A 95 -12.90 -7.03 14.48
N SER A 96 -11.71 -6.52 14.25
CA SER A 96 -11.46 -5.65 13.10
C SER A 96 -10.14 -6.00 12.39
N ILE A 97 -10.11 -5.75 11.09
CA ILE A 97 -8.93 -5.81 10.25
C ILE A 97 -8.86 -4.55 9.39
N SER A 98 -7.69 -3.94 9.29
CA SER A 98 -7.38 -2.78 8.46
C SER A 98 -5.91 -2.81 8.02
N GLN A 99 -5.47 -1.81 7.27
CA GLN A 99 -4.05 -1.67 6.92
C GLN A 99 -3.12 -1.57 8.13
N ASP A 100 -3.62 -1.12 9.28
CA ASP A 100 -2.85 -0.94 10.52
C ASP A 100 -2.70 -2.25 11.30
N GLY A 101 -3.54 -3.24 11.03
CA GLY A 101 -3.49 -4.53 11.72
C GLY A 101 -4.84 -5.15 11.99
N ILE A 102 -4.79 -6.21 12.79
CA ILE A 102 -5.96 -6.93 13.30
C ILE A 102 -6.11 -6.61 14.79
N THR A 103 -7.33 -6.25 15.20
CA THR A 103 -7.65 -5.99 16.60
C THR A 103 -8.70 -6.97 17.09
N TRP A 104 -8.42 -7.60 18.24
CA TRP A 104 -9.33 -8.51 18.93
C TRP A 104 -9.17 -8.38 20.45
N LYS A 105 -10.26 -8.15 21.19
CA LYS A 105 -10.30 -8.02 22.66
C LYS A 105 -9.22 -7.07 23.20
N GLY A 106 -9.02 -5.93 22.55
CA GLY A 106 -8.03 -4.92 22.97
C GLY A 106 -6.57 -5.26 22.60
N GLN A 107 -6.30 -6.41 22.02
CA GLN A 107 -4.98 -6.76 21.46
C GLN A 107 -4.93 -6.33 20.01
N SER A 108 -3.78 -5.80 19.58
CA SER A 108 -3.53 -5.42 18.18
C SER A 108 -2.30 -6.15 17.65
N PHE A 109 -2.44 -6.66 16.42
CA PHE A 109 -1.39 -7.37 15.68
C PHE A 109 -1.16 -6.63 14.37
N ALA A 110 0.02 -6.06 14.18
CA ALA A 110 0.38 -5.46 12.90
C ALA A 110 0.40 -6.53 11.80
N LEU A 111 -0.08 -6.20 10.59
CA LEU A 111 -0.22 -7.21 9.52
C LEU A 111 1.11 -7.89 9.16
N ASP A 112 2.19 -7.13 9.14
CA ASP A 112 3.55 -7.59 8.84
C ASP A 112 4.16 -8.47 9.95
N SER A 113 3.70 -8.33 11.20
CA SER A 113 4.14 -9.14 12.32
C SER A 113 3.49 -10.53 12.37
N ILE A 114 2.36 -10.73 11.69
CA ILE A 114 1.63 -11.99 11.68
C ILE A 114 2.40 -13.04 10.86
N THR A 115 2.78 -14.11 11.51
CA THR A 115 3.52 -15.24 10.91
C THR A 115 2.75 -16.54 10.90
N ARG A 116 1.61 -16.60 11.58
CA ARG A 116 0.77 -17.80 11.68
C ARG A 116 -0.68 -17.44 11.53
N VAL A 117 -1.38 -18.19 10.70
CA VAL A 117 -2.82 -18.08 10.49
C VAL A 117 -3.43 -19.46 10.37
N ARG A 118 -4.53 -19.69 11.07
CA ARG A 118 -5.31 -20.93 10.99
C ARG A 118 -6.79 -20.60 11.03
N TRP A 119 -7.59 -21.34 10.33
CA TRP A 119 -9.03 -21.26 10.41
C TRP A 119 -9.70 -22.60 10.14
N GLY A 120 -10.93 -22.78 10.63
CA GLY A 120 -11.69 -23.98 10.44
C GLY A 120 -13.06 -23.90 11.10
N GLY A 121 -13.86 -24.93 10.90
CA GLY A 121 -15.19 -25.04 11.51
C GLY A 121 -15.42 -26.45 12.08
N VAL A 122 -16.04 -26.52 13.24
CA VAL A 122 -16.48 -27.74 13.89
C VAL A 122 -18.00 -27.79 13.88
N ARG A 123 -18.54 -28.82 13.22
CA ARG A 123 -19.99 -29.07 13.20
C ARG A 123 -20.37 -29.87 14.45
N HIS A 124 -21.38 -29.37 15.14
CA HIS A 124 -21.95 -30.03 16.32
C HIS A 124 -23.21 -30.81 15.97
N SER A 125 -23.39 -31.99 16.58
CA SER A 125 -24.59 -32.75 16.48
C SER A 125 -24.94 -33.39 17.84
N VAL A 126 -26.24 -33.52 18.14
CA VAL A 126 -26.73 -34.24 19.31
C VAL A 126 -27.64 -35.34 18.81
N ASN A 127 -27.36 -36.59 19.13
CA ASN A 127 -28.10 -37.77 18.67
C ASN A 127 -28.26 -37.84 17.13
N GLY A 128 -27.20 -37.40 16.39
CA GLY A 128 -27.23 -37.38 14.92
C GLY A 128 -27.92 -36.16 14.30
N VAL A 129 -28.53 -35.31 15.10
CA VAL A 129 -29.19 -34.09 14.62
C VAL A 129 -28.20 -32.92 14.69
N PRO A 130 -27.92 -32.20 13.57
CA PRO A 130 -27.03 -31.03 13.56
C PRO A 130 -27.58 -29.94 14.48
N THR A 131 -26.75 -29.43 15.38
CA THR A 131 -27.11 -28.36 16.34
C THR A 131 -26.42 -27.04 16.04
N GLY A 132 -25.46 -27.01 15.09
CA GLY A 132 -24.76 -25.80 14.66
C GLY A 132 -23.33 -26.05 14.27
N THR A 133 -22.64 -24.98 13.89
CA THR A 133 -21.21 -24.98 13.58
C THR A 133 -20.54 -23.89 14.39
N THR A 134 -19.40 -24.19 14.99
CA THR A 134 -18.52 -23.19 15.58
C THR A 134 -17.33 -23.01 14.66
N TYR A 135 -17.09 -21.79 14.22
CA TYR A 135 -15.96 -21.43 13.39
C TYR A 135 -14.86 -20.83 14.25
N THR A 136 -13.62 -21.16 13.94
CA THR A 136 -12.45 -20.68 14.69
C THR A 136 -11.50 -20.03 13.70
N ILE A 137 -10.99 -18.86 14.06
CA ILE A 137 -9.90 -18.17 13.36
C ILE A 137 -8.82 -17.89 14.38
N ALA A 138 -7.58 -18.30 14.10
CA ALA A 138 -6.42 -18.02 14.92
C ALA A 138 -5.37 -17.30 14.07
N PHE A 139 -4.81 -16.25 14.61
CA PHE A 139 -3.72 -15.47 13.99
C PHE A 139 -2.77 -14.96 15.07
N GLY A 140 -1.51 -14.83 14.70
CA GLY A 140 -0.51 -14.36 15.68
C GLY A 140 0.89 -14.23 15.11
N ASP A 141 1.75 -13.69 15.96
CA ASP A 141 3.19 -13.56 15.74
C ASP A 141 3.98 -14.69 16.43
N LYS A 142 5.31 -14.51 16.55
CA LYS A 142 6.16 -15.49 17.24
C LYS A 142 5.91 -15.57 18.76
N ARG A 143 5.26 -14.58 19.38
CA ARG A 143 5.12 -14.41 20.82
C ARG A 143 3.71 -14.64 21.32
N SER A 144 2.72 -14.25 20.52
CA SER A 144 1.32 -14.26 20.90
C SER A 144 0.42 -14.77 19.77
N GLU A 145 -0.69 -15.37 20.15
CA GLU A 145 -1.73 -15.81 19.24
C GLU A 145 -3.10 -15.43 19.78
N ALA A 146 -3.92 -14.84 18.94
CA ALA A 146 -5.31 -14.59 19.23
C ALA A 146 -6.18 -15.68 18.59
N VAL A 147 -7.20 -16.14 19.34
CA VAL A 147 -8.19 -17.11 18.87
C VAL A 147 -9.57 -16.47 18.94
N VAL A 148 -10.28 -16.49 17.83
CA VAL A 148 -11.62 -15.93 17.67
C VAL A 148 -12.58 -17.08 17.37
N GLU A 149 -13.60 -17.25 18.22
CA GLU A 149 -14.68 -18.20 17.99
C GLU A 149 -15.92 -17.49 17.48
N LEU A 150 -16.48 -17.98 16.38
CA LEU A 150 -17.61 -17.40 15.67
C LEU A 150 -18.74 -18.43 15.51
N LYS A 151 -19.97 -17.98 15.67
CA LYS A 151 -21.18 -18.78 15.36
C LYS A 151 -21.84 -18.39 14.04
N LYS A 152 -21.49 -17.21 13.52
CA LYS A 152 -22.05 -16.68 12.27
C LYS A 152 -21.08 -16.94 11.13
N GLU A 153 -21.55 -17.70 10.15
CA GLU A 153 -20.76 -18.11 8.98
C GLU A 153 -20.43 -16.93 8.07
N ASP A 154 -21.33 -15.97 7.92
CA ASP A 154 -21.11 -14.75 7.14
C ASP A 154 -19.93 -13.92 7.65
N ILE A 155 -19.88 -13.71 8.97
CA ILE A 155 -18.75 -13.00 9.61
C ILE A 155 -17.45 -13.77 9.41
N TYR A 156 -17.50 -15.11 9.61
CA TYR A 156 -16.35 -15.98 9.43
C TYR A 156 -15.80 -15.90 8.00
N ASN A 157 -16.65 -16.11 7.00
CA ASN A 157 -16.25 -16.12 5.61
C ASN A 157 -15.68 -14.76 5.18
N THR A 158 -16.37 -13.65 5.55
CA THR A 158 -15.89 -12.31 5.24
C THR A 158 -14.56 -12.03 5.90
N PHE A 159 -14.38 -12.36 7.18
CA PHE A 159 -13.11 -12.09 7.87
C PHE A 159 -11.97 -12.94 7.30
N VAL A 160 -12.20 -14.22 7.00
CA VAL A 160 -11.21 -15.10 6.38
C VAL A 160 -10.79 -14.58 5.00
N GLU A 161 -11.73 -14.09 4.19
CA GLU A 161 -11.41 -13.45 2.90
C GLU A 161 -10.47 -12.25 3.08
N LYS A 162 -10.78 -11.35 4.03
CA LYS A 162 -9.96 -10.18 4.31
C LYS A 162 -8.57 -10.59 4.84
N LEU A 163 -8.54 -11.55 5.75
CA LEU A 163 -7.31 -12.10 6.32
C LEU A 163 -6.43 -12.75 5.24
N TRP A 164 -7.03 -13.47 4.31
CA TRP A 164 -6.32 -14.04 3.16
C TRP A 164 -5.62 -12.96 2.34
N ARG A 165 -6.35 -11.92 1.95
CA ARG A 165 -5.82 -10.81 1.15
C ARG A 165 -4.77 -10.00 1.89
N ALA A 166 -4.96 -9.78 3.20
CA ALA A 166 -4.09 -8.93 4.00
C ALA A 166 -2.78 -9.61 4.43
N VAL A 167 -2.80 -10.92 4.68
CA VAL A 167 -1.71 -11.64 5.34
C VAL A 167 -1.25 -12.86 4.55
N CYS A 168 -2.18 -13.74 4.14
CA CYS A 168 -1.79 -15.05 3.61
C CYS A 168 -1.09 -14.95 2.26
N VAL A 169 -1.46 -14.00 1.41
CA VAL A 169 -0.79 -13.76 0.12
C VAL A 169 0.69 -13.40 0.33
N ARG A 170 0.98 -12.56 1.33
CA ARG A 170 2.37 -12.22 1.70
C ARG A 170 3.11 -13.44 2.23
N LEU A 171 2.52 -14.17 3.20
CA LEU A 171 3.17 -15.35 3.80
C LEU A 171 3.48 -16.43 2.75
N LEU A 172 2.59 -16.63 1.77
CA LEU A 172 2.85 -17.56 0.66
C LEU A 172 3.98 -17.08 -0.23
N GLY A 173 4.07 -15.78 -0.53
CA GLY A 173 5.18 -15.20 -1.27
C GLY A 173 6.52 -15.45 -0.57
N GLU A 174 6.60 -15.12 0.72
CA GLU A 174 7.80 -15.35 1.53
C GLU A 174 8.24 -16.84 1.58
N MET A 175 7.27 -17.77 1.57
CA MET A 175 7.56 -19.21 1.55
C MET A 175 8.07 -19.72 0.19
N LEU A 176 7.72 -19.04 -0.91
CA LEU A 176 8.16 -19.41 -2.25
C LEU A 176 9.56 -18.84 -2.58
N GLU A 177 9.99 -17.80 -1.88
CA GLU A 177 11.29 -17.16 -2.05
C GLU A 177 12.37 -17.74 -1.11
N ALA A 178 12.00 -18.53 -0.11
CA ALA A 178 12.90 -19.16 0.88
C ALA A 178 13.39 -20.54 0.42
#